data_46196f49d93a1c5796fde64c4ee8a5bb
#
_entry.id   46196f49d93a1c5796fde64c4ee8a5bb
#
_cell.length_a   1.000
_cell.length_b   1.000
_cell.length_c   1.000
_cell.angle_alpha   90.00
_cell.angle_beta   90.00
_cell.angle_gamma   90.00
#
_symmetry.space_group_name_H-M   'P 1'
#
loop_
_entity.id
_entity.type
_entity.pdbx_description
1 polymer ?
#
loop_
_entity_poly.entity_id
_entity_poly.type
_entity_poly.pdbx_seq_one_letter_code
_entity_poly.pdbx_strand_id
1 'polypeptide(L)'
;MRRRVCLKAGAVLVGALWTLAGIESESFALQVSEPKKGAVVRSGEAMKVKVRFQPGLPVVKVTYTLFEEDRALDDIKVEAPTTVEATGPPFDAAIPVPAEAVGAMRLLAVAQVAERRGQYVLFDEVSFRVEPAAALKGLEAEIPVRFTKTIGEVRLLSVRGRYADRVARDLTHSRTGTTYRSSDEKVVRVNHDGLAQAMGQGTAEIVAHNGKHEVKIPVVVEVENPENRPPLAHAGNDQTVKQGAKVRLDALLSGDPEGKNPLYYWSQVQGMPINLVEPLSPRPYFFAPVVDEPRLLRFRLIVRDEEGAESFPAYVNVTVAP
;
A
#
# COMPACT_ATOMS: atom_id res chain seq x y z
N MET A 1 28.00 24.46 10.50
CA MET A 1 28.46 23.81 9.25
C MET A 1 27.40 22.79 8.83
N ARG A 2 26.56 23.15 7.87
CA ARG A 2 25.46 22.30 7.38
C ARG A 2 26.01 21.34 6.34
N ARG A 3 26.00 20.03 6.60
CA ARG A 3 26.34 19.03 5.58
C ARG A 3 25.11 18.79 4.70
N ARG A 4 25.19 19.23 3.45
CA ARG A 4 24.23 18.84 2.41
C ARG A 4 24.60 17.45 1.92
N VAL A 5 23.66 16.53 2.00
CA VAL A 5 23.79 15.20 1.39
C VAL A 5 23.14 15.30 0.02
N CYS A 6 23.95 15.24 -1.02
CA CYS A 6 23.49 15.18 -2.40
C CYS A 6 23.36 13.70 -2.78
N LEU A 7 22.15 13.17 -2.78
CA LEU A 7 21.86 11.86 -3.37
C LEU A 7 21.49 12.06 -4.83
N LYS A 8 22.17 11.35 -5.70
CA LYS A 8 21.73 11.21 -7.09
C LYS A 8 20.38 10.53 -7.09
N ALA A 9 19.35 11.27 -7.51
CA ALA A 9 17.93 10.93 -7.48
C ALA A 9 17.34 10.81 -6.04
N GLY A 10 16.82 11.94 -5.54
CA GLY A 10 15.79 11.99 -4.51
C GLY A 10 16.21 12.07 -3.05
N ALA A 11 16.71 13.21 -2.59
CA ALA A 11 16.65 13.54 -1.17
C ALA A 11 16.57 15.06 -0.95
N VAL A 12 15.72 15.47 -0.06
CA VAL A 12 15.31 16.85 0.22
C VAL A 12 15.91 17.35 1.51
N LEU A 13 16.34 18.61 1.51
CA LEU A 13 16.69 19.37 2.71
C LEU A 13 15.74 20.57 2.82
N VAL A 14 14.97 20.62 3.88
CA VAL A 14 14.24 21.84 4.28
C VAL A 14 14.86 22.40 5.56
N GLY A 15 15.37 23.60 5.46
CA GLY A 15 15.91 24.32 6.62
C GLY A 15 14.94 25.37 7.11
N ALA A 16 14.68 25.40 8.41
CA ALA A 16 13.84 26.39 9.08
C ALA A 16 14.57 27.73 9.23
N LEU A 17 13.87 28.83 8.92
CA LEU A 17 14.20 30.20 9.36
C LEU A 17 13.11 30.68 10.31
N TRP A 18 13.50 31.12 11.48
CA TRP A 18 12.64 31.70 12.51
C TRP A 18 12.45 33.20 12.25
N THR A 19 11.21 33.67 12.23
CA THR A 19 10.88 35.06 12.56
C THR A 19 9.59 35.12 13.36
N LEU A 20 9.68 35.89 14.43
CA LEU A 20 8.62 36.18 15.40
C LEU A 20 7.46 36.94 14.76
N ALA A 21 6.27 36.38 14.77
CA ALA A 21 4.98 37.08 14.95
C ALA A 21 3.89 36.02 15.00
N GLY A 22 3.11 35.96 16.06
CA GLY A 22 2.08 35.00 16.43
C GLY A 22 1.00 34.70 15.36
N ILE A 23 1.35 33.86 14.42
CA ILE A 23 0.48 33.08 13.55
C ILE A 23 1.10 31.70 13.57
N GLU A 24 0.36 30.69 14.02
CA GLU A 24 0.75 29.29 13.80
C GLU A 24 0.87 29.07 12.30
N SER A 25 2.07 29.23 11.76
CA SER A 25 2.37 28.87 10.39
C SER A 25 2.57 27.38 10.34
N GLU A 26 1.59 26.63 9.84
CA GLU A 26 1.81 25.27 9.39
C GLU A 26 3.02 25.26 8.44
N SER A 27 4.14 24.71 8.89
CA SER A 27 5.38 24.66 8.10
C SER A 27 5.35 23.45 7.17
N PHE A 28 4.69 23.56 6.04
CA PHE A 28 4.72 22.56 4.98
C PHE A 28 5.50 23.08 3.77
N ALA A 29 6.30 22.22 3.14
CA ALA A 29 6.98 22.56 1.89
C ALA A 29 6.09 22.31 0.66
N LEU A 30 5.31 21.21 0.68
CA LEU A 30 4.23 20.86 -0.24
C LEU A 30 3.09 20.27 0.58
N GLN A 31 1.86 20.68 0.29
CA GLN A 31 0.65 20.12 0.88
C GLN A 31 -0.44 19.92 -0.16
N VAL A 32 -1.02 18.72 -0.21
CA VAL A 32 -2.27 18.46 -0.92
C VAL A 32 -3.43 19.03 -0.08
N SER A 33 -4.08 20.10 -0.56
CA SER A 33 -5.16 20.76 0.15
C SER A 33 -6.56 20.28 -0.26
N GLU A 34 -6.67 19.70 -1.47
CA GLU A 34 -7.83 18.98 -2.00
C GLU A 34 -7.36 17.77 -2.83
N PRO A 35 -7.98 16.58 -2.69
CA PRO A 35 -9.03 16.27 -1.73
C PRO A 35 -8.51 16.29 -0.29
N LYS A 36 -9.40 16.49 0.68
CA LYS A 36 -9.05 16.32 2.10
C LYS A 36 -8.91 14.85 2.45
N LYS A 37 -8.09 14.55 3.45
CA LYS A 37 -7.98 13.19 4.00
C LYS A 37 -9.38 12.64 4.38
N GLY A 38 -9.70 11.44 3.91
CA GLY A 38 -10.99 10.79 4.15
C GLY A 38 -12.15 11.33 3.29
N ALA A 39 -11.89 12.21 2.32
CA ALA A 39 -12.92 12.67 1.39
C ALA A 39 -13.54 11.50 0.61
N VAL A 40 -14.79 11.68 0.17
CA VAL A 40 -15.45 10.72 -0.73
C VAL A 40 -15.50 11.33 -2.13
N VAL A 41 -15.01 10.56 -3.10
CA VAL A 41 -14.94 10.92 -4.52
C VAL A 41 -15.77 9.92 -5.32
N ARG A 42 -16.38 10.33 -6.42
CA ARG A 42 -17.18 9.44 -7.27
C ARG A 42 -16.32 8.79 -8.35
N SER A 43 -16.46 7.47 -8.54
CA SER A 43 -15.85 6.77 -9.66
C SER A 43 -16.42 7.27 -10.99
N GLY A 44 -15.59 7.33 -12.04
CA GLY A 44 -15.97 7.83 -13.36
C GLY A 44 -16.01 9.35 -13.49
N GLU A 45 -15.78 10.11 -12.41
CA GLU A 45 -15.71 11.57 -12.42
C GLU A 45 -14.27 12.08 -12.33
N ALA A 46 -14.05 13.33 -12.70
CA ALA A 46 -12.76 13.98 -12.51
C ALA A 46 -12.64 14.54 -11.09
N MET A 47 -11.66 14.11 -10.34
CA MET A 47 -11.33 14.62 -9.02
C MET A 47 -10.50 15.91 -9.14
N LYS A 48 -10.95 16.97 -8.50
CA LYS A 48 -10.15 18.20 -8.38
C LYS A 48 -9.05 18.00 -7.35
N VAL A 49 -7.83 18.38 -7.74
CA VAL A 49 -6.66 18.34 -6.85
C VAL A 49 -6.10 19.75 -6.75
N LYS A 50 -5.86 20.19 -5.52
CA LYS A 50 -5.17 21.45 -5.23
C LYS A 50 -3.99 21.21 -4.32
N VAL A 51 -2.91 21.91 -4.60
CA VAL A 51 -1.70 21.89 -3.79
C VAL A 51 -1.33 23.26 -3.30
N ARG A 52 -0.64 23.31 -2.17
CA ARG A 52 -0.03 24.50 -1.61
C ARG A 52 1.45 24.29 -1.47
N PHE A 53 2.21 25.34 -1.70
CA PHE A 53 3.66 25.35 -1.54
C PHE A 53 4.09 26.41 -0.55
N GLN A 54 5.20 26.18 0.12
CA GLN A 54 5.88 27.24 0.82
C GLN A 54 6.23 28.38 -0.17
N PRO A 55 5.92 29.64 0.17
CA PRO A 55 6.19 30.77 -0.72
C PRO A 55 7.65 30.84 -1.17
N GLY A 56 7.86 31.12 -2.45
CA GLY A 56 9.20 31.28 -3.04
C GLY A 56 9.87 30.01 -3.54
N LEU A 57 9.23 28.85 -3.44
CA LEU A 57 9.77 27.62 -4.02
C LEU A 57 9.70 27.65 -5.56
N PRO A 58 10.82 27.45 -6.28
CA PRO A 58 10.84 27.42 -7.74
C PRO A 58 10.38 26.04 -8.26
N VAL A 59 9.08 25.76 -8.11
CA VAL A 59 8.46 24.51 -8.58
C VAL A 59 8.43 24.50 -10.11
N VAL A 60 8.90 23.41 -10.71
CA VAL A 60 8.93 23.21 -12.17
C VAL A 60 7.69 22.47 -12.64
N LYS A 61 7.35 21.37 -11.97
CA LYS A 61 6.16 20.58 -12.25
C LYS A 61 5.72 19.79 -11.03
N VAL A 62 4.45 19.38 -11.04
CA VAL A 62 3.89 18.42 -10.08
C VAL A 62 3.33 17.24 -10.84
N THR A 63 3.72 16.05 -10.44
CA THR A 63 3.18 14.77 -10.94
C THR A 63 2.23 14.21 -9.88
N TYR A 64 1.01 13.94 -10.28
CA TYR A 64 -0.02 13.32 -9.46
C TYR A 64 -0.20 11.87 -9.88
N THR A 65 -0.15 10.96 -8.92
CA THR A 65 -0.36 9.53 -9.17
C THR A 65 -1.45 9.01 -8.25
N LEU A 66 -2.48 8.40 -8.86
CA LEU A 66 -3.60 7.80 -8.16
C LEU A 66 -3.38 6.29 -8.10
N PHE A 67 -3.47 5.69 -6.91
CA PHE A 67 -3.32 4.26 -6.72
C PHE A 67 -4.14 3.76 -5.52
N GLU A 68 -4.29 2.46 -5.46
CA GLU A 68 -5.02 1.79 -4.40
C GLU A 68 -4.25 1.86 -3.08
N GLU A 69 -4.96 2.05 -1.96
CA GLU A 69 -4.36 1.92 -0.64
C GLU A 69 -3.80 0.49 -0.48
N ASP A 70 -2.77 0.30 0.29
CA ASP A 70 -2.09 -0.99 0.55
C ASP A 70 -1.39 -1.66 -0.66
N ARG A 71 -1.39 -1.05 -1.84
CA ARG A 71 -0.57 -1.51 -2.95
C ARG A 71 0.90 -1.22 -2.66
N ALA A 72 1.78 -2.21 -2.81
CA ALA A 72 3.22 -2.02 -2.65
C ALA A 72 3.74 -0.99 -3.64
N LEU A 73 4.63 -0.07 -3.19
CA LEU A 73 5.17 0.98 -4.04
C LEU A 73 5.97 0.41 -5.23
N ASP A 74 6.57 -0.76 -5.07
CA ASP A 74 7.28 -1.46 -6.16
C ASP A 74 6.33 -2.02 -7.22
N ASP A 75 5.08 -2.33 -6.87
CA ASP A 75 4.05 -2.82 -7.80
C ASP A 75 3.50 -1.70 -8.70
N ILE A 76 3.70 -0.44 -8.34
CA ILE A 76 3.26 0.73 -9.13
C ILE A 76 3.92 0.77 -10.53
N LYS A 77 5.05 0.11 -10.70
CA LYS A 77 5.77 0.06 -11.98
C LYS A 77 5.15 -0.89 -13.01
N VAL A 78 4.27 -1.79 -12.60
CA VAL A 78 3.78 -2.91 -13.44
C VAL A 78 2.48 -2.59 -14.16
N GLU A 79 1.59 -1.82 -13.57
CA GLU A 79 0.36 -1.36 -14.21
C GLU A 79 0.33 0.17 -14.19
N ALA A 80 0.12 0.80 -15.33
CA ALA A 80 0.12 2.26 -15.47
C ALA A 80 -0.93 2.90 -14.53
N PRO A 81 -0.55 3.44 -13.38
CA PRO A 81 -1.49 4.15 -12.53
C PRO A 81 -1.97 5.41 -13.26
N THR A 82 -3.15 5.91 -12.89
CA THR A 82 -3.61 7.19 -13.41
C THR A 82 -2.63 8.28 -12.96
N THR A 83 -1.88 8.84 -13.91
CA THR A 83 -0.89 9.87 -13.66
C THR A 83 -1.21 11.12 -14.46
N VAL A 84 -1.15 12.29 -13.81
CA VAL A 84 -1.38 13.61 -14.42
C VAL A 84 -0.23 14.53 -14.02
N GLU A 85 0.27 15.32 -14.98
CA GLU A 85 1.31 16.32 -14.73
C GLU A 85 0.76 17.73 -14.87
N ALA A 86 1.10 18.62 -13.93
CA ALA A 86 0.87 20.05 -13.97
C ALA A 86 2.22 20.78 -14.07
N THR A 87 2.41 21.57 -15.13
CA THR A 87 3.71 22.21 -15.48
C THR A 87 3.74 23.70 -15.21
N GLY A 88 2.72 24.26 -14.60
CA GLY A 88 2.64 25.70 -14.30
C GLY A 88 1.68 26.00 -13.14
N PRO A 89 1.94 27.13 -12.41
CA PRO A 89 1.09 27.53 -11.32
C PRO A 89 -0.36 27.80 -11.80
N PRO A 90 -1.36 27.47 -10.94
CA PRO A 90 -1.26 27.08 -9.55
C PRO A 90 -0.88 25.61 -9.31
N PHE A 91 -0.53 24.84 -10.34
CA PHE A 91 -0.26 23.39 -10.32
C PHE A 91 -1.47 22.53 -9.91
N ASP A 92 -2.65 23.10 -9.89
CA ASP A 92 -3.89 22.36 -9.68
C ASP A 92 -4.15 21.41 -10.85
N ALA A 93 -4.85 20.31 -10.58
CA ALA A 93 -5.17 19.30 -11.60
C ALA A 93 -6.60 18.79 -11.47
N ALA A 94 -7.11 18.24 -12.57
CA ALA A 94 -8.30 17.41 -12.59
C ALA A 94 -7.86 15.99 -12.96
N ILE A 95 -7.98 15.05 -12.03
CA ILE A 95 -7.52 13.67 -12.21
C ILE A 95 -8.73 12.80 -12.53
N PRO A 96 -8.77 12.11 -13.68
CA PRO A 96 -9.83 11.17 -13.96
C PRO A 96 -9.79 10.00 -12.97
N VAL A 97 -10.88 9.78 -12.24
CA VAL A 97 -11.04 8.62 -11.38
C VAL A 97 -11.63 7.49 -12.23
N PRO A 98 -10.97 6.34 -12.36
CA PRO A 98 -11.48 5.24 -13.17
C PRO A 98 -12.90 4.83 -12.78
N ALA A 99 -13.73 4.45 -13.77
CA ALA A 99 -15.12 4.06 -13.53
C ALA A 99 -15.22 2.78 -12.67
N GLU A 100 -14.23 1.91 -12.78
CA GLU A 100 -14.07 0.67 -12.00
C GLU A 100 -13.48 0.89 -10.61
N ALA A 101 -12.92 2.07 -10.31
CA ALA A 101 -12.33 2.35 -9.03
C ALA A 101 -13.35 2.31 -7.88
N VAL A 102 -12.98 1.71 -6.76
CA VAL A 102 -13.82 1.57 -5.56
C VAL A 102 -12.96 1.34 -4.31
N GLY A 103 -13.41 1.86 -3.17
CA GLY A 103 -12.75 1.66 -1.89
C GLY A 103 -11.70 2.72 -1.55
N ALA A 104 -10.81 2.40 -0.62
CA ALA A 104 -9.77 3.31 -0.19
C ALA A 104 -8.68 3.45 -1.27
N MET A 105 -8.31 4.69 -1.57
CA MET A 105 -7.28 5.05 -2.54
C MET A 105 -6.37 6.14 -1.98
N ARG A 106 -5.18 6.27 -2.57
CA ARG A 106 -4.20 7.30 -2.27
C ARG A 106 -3.88 8.13 -3.50
N LEU A 107 -3.69 9.42 -3.27
CA LEU A 107 -3.12 10.34 -4.23
C LEU A 107 -1.72 10.73 -3.74
N LEU A 108 -0.70 10.48 -4.53
CA LEU A 108 0.65 10.96 -4.32
C LEU A 108 0.90 12.16 -5.23
N ALA A 109 1.30 13.29 -4.64
CA ALA A 109 1.77 14.46 -5.33
C ALA A 109 3.29 14.57 -5.20
N VAL A 110 4.01 14.62 -6.32
CA VAL A 110 5.46 14.77 -6.37
C VAL A 110 5.81 16.04 -7.13
N ALA A 111 6.35 17.04 -6.43
CA ALA A 111 6.79 18.30 -7.02
C ALA A 111 8.29 18.27 -7.30
N GLN A 112 8.69 18.62 -8.52
CA GLN A 112 10.07 18.89 -8.87
C GLN A 112 10.39 20.36 -8.63
N VAL A 113 11.43 20.62 -7.86
CA VAL A 113 11.87 21.98 -7.48
C VAL A 113 13.26 22.23 -8.07
N ALA A 114 13.43 23.36 -8.75
CA ALA A 114 14.72 23.72 -9.33
C ALA A 114 15.69 24.24 -8.25
N GLU A 115 16.95 23.89 -8.36
CA GLU A 115 18.06 24.45 -7.59
C GLU A 115 19.17 24.93 -8.50
N ARG A 116 20.08 25.78 -7.97
CA ARG A 116 21.25 26.30 -8.75
C ARG A 116 22.15 25.21 -9.32
N ARG A 117 22.15 24.01 -8.77
CA ARG A 117 22.99 22.85 -9.17
C ARG A 117 22.22 21.54 -9.23
N GLY A 118 20.99 21.57 -9.75
CA GLY A 118 20.19 20.36 -9.91
C GLY A 118 18.72 20.56 -9.61
N GLN A 119 18.06 19.46 -9.28
CA GLN A 119 16.65 19.42 -8.89
C GLN A 119 16.49 18.52 -7.66
N TYR A 120 15.52 18.82 -6.83
CA TYR A 120 15.07 17.93 -5.78
C TYR A 120 13.56 17.76 -5.86
N VAL A 121 13.01 16.77 -5.17
CA VAL A 121 11.58 16.52 -5.13
C VAL A 121 11.02 16.76 -3.75
N LEU A 122 9.80 17.30 -3.72
CA LEU A 122 8.91 17.32 -2.57
C LEU A 122 7.76 16.39 -2.88
N PHE A 123 7.15 15.82 -1.87
CA PHE A 123 5.96 15.02 -2.06
C PHE A 123 5.04 15.14 -0.86
N ASP A 124 3.77 14.90 -1.11
CA ASP A 124 2.73 14.72 -0.11
C ASP A 124 1.74 13.67 -0.60
N GLU A 125 1.09 12.99 0.33
CA GLU A 125 0.08 12.01 -0.02
C GLU A 125 -1.20 12.22 0.80
N VAL A 126 -2.33 11.89 0.18
CA VAL A 126 -3.62 11.93 0.85
C VAL A 126 -4.42 10.67 0.54
N SER A 127 -4.95 10.04 1.59
CA SER A 127 -5.90 8.92 1.48
C SER A 127 -7.33 9.45 1.43
N PHE A 128 -8.13 8.89 0.54
CA PHE A 128 -9.54 9.19 0.35
C PHE A 128 -10.31 7.94 -0.08
N ARG A 129 -11.62 8.02 -0.19
CA ARG A 129 -12.47 6.90 -0.57
C ARG A 129 -13.15 7.15 -1.91
N VAL A 130 -13.12 6.17 -2.78
CA VAL A 130 -13.88 6.18 -4.03
C VAL A 130 -15.14 5.34 -3.87
N GLU A 131 -16.28 5.95 -4.19
CA GLU A 131 -17.59 5.29 -4.15
C GLU A 131 -18.29 5.40 -5.50
N PRO A 132 -18.79 4.28 -6.05
CA PRO A 132 -19.64 4.32 -7.23
C PRO A 132 -20.95 5.07 -6.95
N ALA A 133 -21.44 5.83 -7.93
CA ALA A 133 -22.80 6.40 -7.86
C ALA A 133 -23.86 5.32 -7.99
N ALA A 134 -23.54 4.23 -8.70
CA ALA A 134 -24.44 3.10 -8.94
C ALA A 134 -24.50 2.15 -7.74
N ALA A 135 -25.69 1.64 -7.42
CA ALA A 135 -25.88 0.70 -6.34
C ALA A 135 -25.33 -0.69 -6.69
N LEU A 136 -24.64 -1.33 -5.72
CA LEU A 136 -24.26 -2.74 -5.78
C LEU A 136 -25.51 -3.63 -5.83
N LYS A 137 -25.56 -4.56 -6.78
CA LYS A 137 -26.68 -5.49 -7.00
C LYS A 137 -26.39 -6.93 -6.57
N GLY A 138 -25.11 -7.31 -6.49
CA GLY A 138 -24.70 -8.64 -6.11
C GLY A 138 -23.19 -8.81 -6.23
N LEU A 139 -22.70 -9.95 -5.74
CA LEU A 139 -21.31 -10.37 -5.86
C LEU A 139 -21.20 -11.56 -6.82
N GLU A 140 -20.07 -11.64 -7.49
CA GLU A 140 -19.63 -12.78 -8.30
C GLU A 140 -18.21 -13.14 -7.89
N ALA A 141 -17.84 -14.41 -8.01
CA ALA A 141 -16.50 -14.89 -7.74
C ALA A 141 -16.09 -15.92 -8.80
N GLU A 142 -14.80 -16.07 -9.00
CA GLU A 142 -14.24 -17.17 -9.78
C GLU A 142 -14.36 -18.46 -8.96
N ILE A 143 -15.01 -19.48 -9.52
CA ILE A 143 -15.29 -20.75 -8.84
C ILE A 143 -15.09 -21.94 -9.78
N PRO A 144 -14.67 -23.14 -9.25
CA PRO A 144 -14.11 -23.36 -7.92
C PRO A 144 -12.66 -22.90 -7.81
N VAL A 145 -12.22 -22.54 -6.61
CA VAL A 145 -10.81 -22.30 -6.33
C VAL A 145 -10.12 -23.65 -6.02
N ARG A 146 -9.04 -23.95 -6.74
CA ARG A 146 -8.29 -25.20 -6.58
C ARG A 146 -6.84 -24.92 -6.20
N PHE A 147 -6.33 -25.66 -5.21
CA PHE A 147 -4.93 -25.68 -4.83
C PHE A 147 -4.36 -27.07 -5.18
N THR A 148 -3.30 -27.10 -5.98
CA THR A 148 -2.77 -28.35 -6.54
C THR A 148 -1.26 -28.48 -6.42
N LYS A 149 -0.56 -27.47 -5.90
CA LYS A 149 0.91 -27.48 -5.83
C LYS A 149 1.41 -27.99 -4.49
N THR A 150 1.18 -27.24 -3.43
CA THR A 150 1.66 -27.54 -2.09
C THR A 150 0.73 -27.00 -1.03
N ILE A 151 0.77 -27.55 0.17
CA ILE A 151 0.24 -26.88 1.36
C ILE A 151 1.02 -25.58 1.54
N GLY A 152 0.32 -24.51 1.93
CA GLY A 152 0.87 -23.16 1.97
C GLY A 152 0.83 -22.40 0.64
N GLU A 153 0.38 -23.03 -0.47
CA GLU A 153 0.08 -22.28 -1.70
C GLU A 153 -0.92 -21.16 -1.39
N VAL A 154 -0.60 -19.93 -1.82
CA VAL A 154 -1.44 -18.75 -1.62
C VAL A 154 -2.06 -18.32 -2.95
N ARG A 155 -3.34 -18.00 -2.95
CA ARG A 155 -4.06 -17.44 -4.09
C ARG A 155 -4.91 -16.24 -3.67
N LEU A 156 -4.83 -15.19 -4.46
CA LEU A 156 -5.78 -14.08 -4.33
C LEU A 156 -7.11 -14.54 -4.93
N LEU A 157 -8.18 -14.42 -4.15
CA LEU A 157 -9.53 -14.65 -4.63
C LEU A 157 -9.90 -13.56 -5.65
N SER A 158 -10.88 -13.84 -6.50
CA SER A 158 -11.45 -12.84 -7.42
C SER A 158 -12.92 -12.65 -7.07
N VAL A 159 -13.22 -11.55 -6.38
CA VAL A 159 -14.59 -11.16 -6.01
C VAL A 159 -14.95 -9.88 -6.74
N ARG A 160 -15.98 -9.91 -7.56
CA ARG A 160 -16.44 -8.78 -8.36
C ARG A 160 -17.84 -8.35 -7.95
N GLY A 161 -18.05 -7.04 -7.89
CA GLY A 161 -19.35 -6.45 -7.68
C GLY A 161 -20.09 -6.19 -8.99
N ARG A 162 -21.34 -6.66 -9.09
CA ARG A 162 -22.27 -6.26 -10.15
C ARG A 162 -23.02 -5.01 -9.71
N TYR A 163 -22.85 -3.93 -10.44
CA TYR A 163 -23.49 -2.65 -10.15
C TYR A 163 -24.62 -2.32 -11.14
N ALA A 164 -25.47 -1.37 -10.76
CA ALA A 164 -26.60 -0.95 -11.60
C ALA A 164 -26.18 -0.29 -12.93
N ASP A 165 -24.98 0.28 -12.98
CA ASP A 165 -24.36 0.88 -14.18
C ASP A 165 -23.68 -0.16 -15.10
N ARG A 166 -23.73 -1.44 -14.75
CA ARG A 166 -23.10 -2.57 -15.44
C ARG A 166 -21.56 -2.53 -15.47
N VAL A 167 -20.93 -1.63 -14.73
CA VAL A 167 -19.48 -1.63 -14.55
C VAL A 167 -19.12 -2.69 -13.51
N ALA A 168 -18.29 -3.66 -13.88
CA ALA A 168 -17.74 -4.63 -12.95
C ALA A 168 -16.60 -3.98 -12.15
N ARG A 169 -16.65 -4.11 -10.84
CA ARG A 169 -15.62 -3.56 -9.94
C ARG A 169 -15.02 -4.68 -9.10
N ASP A 170 -13.70 -4.63 -8.95
CA ASP A 170 -13.02 -5.56 -8.06
C ASP A 170 -13.31 -5.19 -6.61
N LEU A 171 -13.92 -6.11 -5.89
CA LEU A 171 -14.26 -6.00 -4.48
C LEU A 171 -13.45 -6.97 -3.62
N THR A 172 -12.40 -7.58 -4.15
CA THR A 172 -11.62 -8.60 -3.43
C THR A 172 -10.98 -8.06 -2.15
N HIS A 173 -10.39 -6.87 -2.20
CA HIS A 173 -9.65 -6.30 -1.07
C HIS A 173 -10.56 -5.76 0.04
N SER A 174 -10.11 -5.88 1.30
CA SER A 174 -10.78 -5.32 2.50
C SER A 174 -11.02 -3.80 2.41
N ARG A 175 -10.16 -3.06 1.70
CA ARG A 175 -10.34 -1.62 1.42
C ARG A 175 -11.65 -1.27 0.72
N THR A 176 -12.28 -2.25 0.06
CA THR A 176 -13.60 -2.11 -0.59
C THR A 176 -14.77 -2.43 0.36
N GLY A 177 -14.49 -2.85 1.58
CA GLY A 177 -15.47 -3.27 2.57
C GLY A 177 -15.84 -4.75 2.52
N THR A 178 -15.11 -5.56 1.74
CA THR A 178 -15.32 -7.01 1.69
C THR A 178 -14.66 -7.68 2.89
N THR A 179 -15.36 -8.68 3.43
CA THR A 179 -14.89 -9.54 4.50
C THR A 179 -15.06 -11.00 4.12
N TYR A 180 -14.22 -11.88 4.70
CA TYR A 180 -14.17 -13.29 4.34
C TYR A 180 -14.28 -14.19 5.56
N ARG A 181 -14.85 -15.38 5.35
CA ARG A 181 -14.90 -16.46 6.34
C ARG A 181 -14.71 -17.80 5.64
N SER A 182 -13.85 -18.66 6.18
CA SER A 182 -13.74 -20.06 5.79
C SER A 182 -14.67 -20.94 6.61
N SER A 183 -15.24 -21.97 5.99
CA SER A 183 -16.01 -23.01 6.68
C SER A 183 -15.11 -24.01 7.42
N ASP A 184 -13.86 -24.19 6.96
CA ASP A 184 -12.86 -25.04 7.60
C ASP A 184 -11.44 -24.47 7.38
N GLU A 185 -10.90 -23.87 8.45
CA GLU A 185 -9.57 -23.27 8.43
C GLU A 185 -8.43 -24.31 8.45
N LYS A 186 -8.72 -25.59 8.66
CA LYS A 186 -7.75 -26.68 8.51
C LYS A 186 -7.54 -27.06 7.06
N VAL A 187 -8.51 -26.78 6.19
CA VAL A 187 -8.41 -27.00 4.73
C VAL A 187 -7.93 -25.72 4.03
N VAL A 188 -8.54 -24.59 4.31
CA VAL A 188 -8.18 -23.29 3.71
C VAL A 188 -8.37 -22.17 4.70
N ARG A 189 -7.37 -21.32 4.83
CA ARG A 189 -7.49 -20.01 5.49
C ARG A 189 -7.66 -18.91 4.49
N VAL A 190 -8.31 -17.84 4.87
CA VAL A 190 -8.41 -16.62 4.08
C VAL A 190 -8.16 -15.42 4.98
N ASN A 191 -7.34 -14.49 4.51
CA ASN A 191 -7.10 -13.23 5.24
C ASN A 191 -8.15 -12.16 4.85
N HIS A 192 -8.07 -11.01 5.51
CA HIS A 192 -8.99 -9.88 5.28
C HIS A 192 -8.90 -9.30 3.86
N ASP A 193 -7.79 -9.49 3.14
CA ASP A 193 -7.58 -8.99 1.76
C ASP A 193 -7.91 -10.01 0.67
N GLY A 194 -8.54 -11.13 1.05
CA GLY A 194 -8.95 -12.15 0.09
C GLY A 194 -7.82 -13.08 -0.37
N LEU A 195 -6.66 -13.08 0.32
CA LEU A 195 -5.64 -14.09 0.11
C LEU A 195 -6.09 -15.39 0.79
N ALA A 196 -6.32 -16.43 -0.01
CA ALA A 196 -6.64 -17.78 0.45
C ALA A 196 -5.37 -18.63 0.44
N GLN A 197 -5.17 -19.41 1.50
CA GLN A 197 -4.01 -20.28 1.69
C GLN A 197 -4.45 -21.71 1.95
N ALA A 198 -3.88 -22.67 1.21
CA ALA A 198 -4.09 -24.09 1.44
C ALA A 198 -3.43 -24.51 2.77
N MET A 199 -4.19 -25.14 3.65
CA MET A 199 -3.73 -25.57 4.99
C MET A 199 -3.70 -27.09 5.14
N GLY A 200 -4.51 -27.82 4.38
CA GLY A 200 -4.62 -29.27 4.41
C GLY A 200 -5.50 -29.76 3.28
N GLN A 201 -5.37 -31.05 2.93
CA GLN A 201 -6.21 -31.66 1.89
C GLN A 201 -7.68 -31.68 2.27
N GLY A 202 -8.55 -31.52 1.28
CA GLY A 202 -9.99 -31.60 1.45
C GLY A 202 -10.76 -30.54 0.68
N THR A 203 -12.00 -30.32 1.11
CA THR A 203 -12.90 -29.31 0.53
C THR A 203 -13.42 -28.37 1.62
N ALA A 204 -13.53 -27.10 1.28
CA ALA A 204 -14.13 -26.08 2.14
C ALA A 204 -14.92 -25.06 1.32
N GLU A 205 -15.64 -24.17 1.97
CA GLU A 205 -16.33 -23.04 1.34
C GLU A 205 -15.82 -21.75 1.99
N ILE A 206 -15.38 -20.78 1.17
CA ILE A 206 -15.13 -19.42 1.60
C ILE A 206 -16.37 -18.59 1.29
N VAL A 207 -16.86 -17.84 2.26
CA VAL A 207 -17.95 -16.88 2.07
C VAL A 207 -17.38 -15.48 2.09
N ALA A 208 -17.58 -14.74 1.00
CA ALA A 208 -17.24 -13.32 0.88
C ALA A 208 -18.49 -12.47 1.07
N HIS A 209 -18.42 -11.45 1.95
CA HIS A 209 -19.50 -10.51 2.22
C HIS A 209 -19.08 -9.09 1.86
N ASN A 210 -19.98 -8.32 1.22
CA ASN A 210 -19.83 -6.87 1.07
C ASN A 210 -21.19 -6.21 1.26
N GLY A 211 -21.33 -5.44 2.33
CA GLY A 211 -22.61 -4.91 2.76
C GLY A 211 -23.64 -6.03 3.05
N LYS A 212 -24.75 -6.03 2.31
CA LYS A 212 -25.81 -7.06 2.42
C LYS A 212 -25.67 -8.22 1.42
N HIS A 213 -24.64 -8.19 0.57
CA HIS A 213 -24.43 -9.19 -0.47
C HIS A 213 -23.37 -10.19 -0.04
N GLU A 214 -23.56 -11.44 -0.47
CA GLU A 214 -22.60 -12.51 -0.23
C GLU A 214 -22.40 -13.34 -1.49
N VAL A 215 -21.25 -14.01 -1.57
CA VAL A 215 -20.95 -15.04 -2.56
C VAL A 215 -20.19 -16.18 -1.90
N LYS A 216 -20.56 -17.40 -2.25
CA LYS A 216 -19.93 -18.64 -1.77
C LYS A 216 -18.94 -19.13 -2.79
N ILE A 217 -17.73 -19.44 -2.32
CA ILE A 217 -16.57 -19.83 -3.13
C ILE A 217 -16.16 -21.24 -2.71
N PRO A 218 -16.55 -22.28 -3.46
CA PRO A 218 -16.08 -23.64 -3.22
C PRO A 218 -14.56 -23.73 -3.40
N VAL A 219 -13.89 -24.36 -2.44
CA VAL A 219 -12.43 -24.57 -2.46
C VAL A 219 -12.12 -26.05 -2.40
N VAL A 220 -11.17 -26.48 -3.22
CA VAL A 220 -10.65 -27.84 -3.25
C VAL A 220 -9.14 -27.78 -3.08
N VAL A 221 -8.60 -28.51 -2.12
CA VAL A 221 -7.15 -28.65 -1.89
C VAL A 221 -6.77 -30.12 -2.15
N GLU A 222 -6.04 -30.34 -3.25
CA GLU A 222 -5.53 -31.64 -3.68
C GLU A 222 -4.06 -31.48 -4.05
N VAL A 223 -3.15 -31.65 -3.10
CA VAL A 223 -1.71 -31.42 -3.26
C VAL A 223 -0.91 -32.71 -3.14
N GLU A 224 0.25 -32.77 -3.82
CA GLU A 224 1.11 -33.96 -3.81
C GLU A 224 1.82 -34.16 -2.47
N ASN A 225 2.25 -33.06 -1.81
CA ASN A 225 2.91 -33.12 -0.49
C ASN A 225 2.01 -32.45 0.57
N PRO A 226 1.17 -33.23 1.28
CA PRO A 226 0.25 -32.68 2.28
C PRO A 226 0.90 -32.42 3.65
N GLU A 227 2.15 -32.81 3.87
CA GLU A 227 2.81 -32.73 5.19
C GLU A 227 3.51 -31.39 5.42
N ASN A 228 3.82 -30.65 4.36
CA ASN A 228 4.40 -29.32 4.47
C ASN A 228 3.42 -28.36 5.15
N ARG A 229 3.93 -27.46 5.97
CA ARG A 229 3.15 -26.37 6.61
C ARG A 229 3.75 -25.03 6.22
N PRO A 230 2.91 -24.01 5.94
CA PRO A 230 3.42 -22.71 5.55
C PRO A 230 4.21 -22.06 6.70
N PRO A 231 5.25 -21.27 6.37
CA PRO A 231 5.97 -20.51 7.36
C PRO A 231 5.10 -19.41 7.97
N LEU A 232 5.49 -18.94 9.15
CA LEU A 232 4.86 -17.82 9.83
C LEU A 232 5.73 -16.57 9.69
N ALA A 233 5.14 -15.49 9.21
CA ALA A 233 5.80 -14.19 9.15
C ALA A 233 5.52 -13.36 10.42
N HIS A 234 6.57 -12.76 10.96
CA HIS A 234 6.50 -11.78 12.05
C HIS A 234 7.38 -10.59 11.68
N ALA A 235 6.76 -9.45 11.41
CA ALA A 235 7.45 -8.24 10.91
C ALA A 235 8.09 -7.37 12.01
N GLY A 236 8.10 -7.83 13.26
CA GLY A 236 8.54 -7.06 14.41
C GLY A 236 7.46 -6.12 14.94
N ASN A 237 7.84 -5.30 15.92
CA ASN A 237 6.95 -4.33 16.53
C ASN A 237 7.00 -2.99 15.80
N ASP A 238 5.92 -2.22 15.84
CA ASP A 238 5.88 -0.84 15.38
C ASP A 238 6.93 0.01 16.09
N GLN A 239 7.52 0.95 15.36
CA GLN A 239 8.62 1.79 15.83
C GLN A 239 8.29 3.28 15.67
N THR A 240 8.77 4.10 16.61
CA THR A 240 8.82 5.56 16.42
C THR A 240 10.30 5.99 16.49
N VAL A 241 10.76 6.67 15.47
CA VAL A 241 12.17 7.03 15.29
C VAL A 241 12.31 8.50 14.90
N LYS A 242 13.49 9.09 15.18
CA LYS A 242 13.81 10.42 14.69
C LYS A 242 14.29 10.39 13.24
N GLN A 243 14.05 11.47 12.50
CA GLN A 243 14.62 11.68 11.18
C GLN A 243 16.14 11.48 11.18
N GLY A 244 16.68 10.90 10.11
CA GLY A 244 18.10 10.58 9.96
C GLY A 244 18.58 9.34 10.74
N ALA A 245 17.74 8.76 11.59
CA ALA A 245 18.10 7.55 12.32
C ALA A 245 18.24 6.35 11.38
N LYS A 246 19.16 5.42 11.69
CA LYS A 246 19.23 4.12 11.05
C LYS A 246 18.16 3.22 11.68
N VAL A 247 17.14 2.87 10.89
CA VAL A 247 16.03 2.00 11.30
C VAL A 247 16.31 0.59 10.81
N ARG A 248 16.10 -0.40 11.65
CA ARG A 248 16.22 -1.81 11.31
C ARG A 248 14.87 -2.51 11.52
N LEU A 249 14.36 -3.15 10.49
CA LEU A 249 13.20 -4.04 10.60
C LEU A 249 13.66 -5.39 11.16
N ASP A 250 12.74 -6.18 11.72
CA ASP A 250 13.10 -7.41 12.42
C ASP A 250 12.11 -8.54 12.15
N ALA A 251 12.54 -9.54 11.39
CA ALA A 251 11.79 -10.75 11.10
C ALA A 251 12.29 -11.99 11.87
N LEU A 252 13.13 -11.84 12.91
CA LEU A 252 13.75 -12.98 13.60
C LEU A 252 12.76 -13.90 14.32
N LEU A 253 11.53 -13.42 14.58
CA LEU A 253 10.45 -14.24 15.13
C LEU A 253 9.65 -14.96 14.05
N SER A 254 9.97 -14.75 12.77
CA SER A 254 9.44 -15.56 11.68
C SER A 254 10.08 -16.93 11.70
N GLY A 255 9.36 -17.94 11.26
CA GLY A 255 9.88 -19.28 11.26
C GLY A 255 9.09 -20.23 10.39
N ASP A 256 9.75 -21.31 10.00
CA ASP A 256 9.17 -22.45 9.33
C ASP A 256 8.85 -23.51 10.38
N PRO A 257 7.62 -24.09 10.39
CA PRO A 257 7.24 -25.13 11.36
C PRO A 257 8.09 -26.42 11.27
N GLU A 258 8.69 -26.69 10.12
CA GLU A 258 9.59 -27.83 9.87
C GLU A 258 11.05 -27.51 10.26
N GLY A 259 11.34 -26.28 10.70
CA GLY A 259 12.66 -25.85 11.17
C GLY A 259 13.67 -25.55 10.06
N LYS A 260 13.20 -25.37 8.82
CA LYS A 260 14.04 -24.99 7.68
C LYS A 260 14.32 -23.47 7.67
N ASN A 261 15.35 -23.07 6.92
CA ASN A 261 15.70 -21.67 6.77
C ASN A 261 14.77 -20.98 5.77
N PRO A 262 13.91 -20.07 6.21
CA PRO A 262 13.00 -19.39 5.30
C PRO A 262 13.70 -18.27 4.52
N LEU A 263 13.12 -17.91 3.37
CA LEU A 263 13.46 -16.73 2.59
C LEU A 263 12.55 -15.56 2.98
N TYR A 264 13.11 -14.36 3.04
CA TYR A 264 12.41 -13.14 3.47
C TYR A 264 12.21 -12.19 2.30
N TYR A 265 11.02 -11.62 2.18
CA TYR A 265 10.67 -10.65 1.14
C TYR A 265 10.01 -9.44 1.78
N TRP A 266 10.80 -8.36 1.93
CA TRP A 266 10.31 -7.11 2.46
C TRP A 266 9.98 -6.13 1.34
N SER A 267 8.87 -5.41 1.47
CA SER A 267 8.47 -4.33 0.59
C SER A 267 7.85 -3.19 1.37
N GLN A 268 8.04 -1.96 0.89
CA GLN A 268 7.31 -0.82 1.43
C GLN A 268 5.93 -0.74 0.77
N VAL A 269 4.87 -0.58 1.58
CA VAL A 269 3.48 -0.52 1.10
C VAL A 269 2.83 0.84 1.34
N GLN A 270 3.40 1.69 2.22
CA GLN A 270 2.85 3.02 2.49
C GLN A 270 3.92 4.01 2.93
N GLY A 271 3.65 5.29 2.70
CA GLY A 271 4.49 6.42 3.07
C GLY A 271 5.48 6.81 1.97
N MET A 272 6.30 7.81 2.28
CA MET A 272 7.30 8.31 1.34
C MET A 272 8.27 7.21 0.92
N PRO A 273 8.61 7.11 -0.38
CA PRO A 273 9.54 6.10 -0.85
C PRO A 273 10.90 6.21 -0.16
N ILE A 274 11.40 5.10 0.38
CA ILE A 274 12.73 5.00 0.97
C ILE A 274 13.54 3.92 0.25
N ASN A 275 14.86 3.96 0.41
CA ASN A 275 15.72 2.89 -0.05
C ASN A 275 15.90 1.86 1.07
N LEU A 276 15.19 0.74 0.96
CA LEU A 276 15.34 -0.40 1.88
C LEU A 276 16.57 -1.21 1.46
N VAL A 277 17.55 -1.28 2.35
CA VAL A 277 18.82 -1.99 2.12
C VAL A 277 18.67 -3.43 2.61
N GLU A 278 19.10 -4.39 1.78
CA GLU A 278 19.00 -5.84 2.02
C GLU A 278 17.56 -6.35 2.24
N PRO A 279 16.61 -6.08 1.31
CA PRO A 279 15.20 -6.42 1.49
C PRO A 279 14.91 -7.93 1.57
N LEU A 280 15.88 -8.77 1.26
CA LEU A 280 15.80 -10.23 1.38
C LEU A 280 16.44 -10.76 2.68
N SER A 281 16.96 -9.88 3.52
CA SER A 281 17.51 -10.23 4.83
C SER A 281 16.41 -10.34 5.88
N PRO A 282 16.58 -11.19 6.94
CA PRO A 282 15.68 -11.16 8.08
C PRO A 282 15.70 -9.81 8.84
N ARG A 283 16.74 -8.98 8.61
CA ARG A 283 16.91 -7.69 9.30
C ARG A 283 17.36 -6.58 8.36
N PRO A 284 16.55 -6.21 7.35
CA PRO A 284 16.86 -5.11 6.47
C PRO A 284 16.86 -3.77 7.23
N TYR A 285 17.46 -2.75 6.62
CA TYR A 285 17.51 -1.44 7.24
C TYR A 285 17.33 -0.31 6.21
N PHE A 286 16.95 0.86 6.72
CA PHE A 286 16.93 2.10 5.95
C PHE A 286 17.34 3.28 6.84
N PHE A 287 17.56 4.45 6.24
CA PHE A 287 17.74 5.69 6.98
C PHE A 287 16.45 6.48 6.96
N ALA A 288 15.94 6.84 8.14
CA ALA A 288 14.71 7.60 8.28
C ALA A 288 14.83 8.93 7.52
N PRO A 289 13.87 9.23 6.65
CA PRO A 289 13.89 10.46 5.86
C PRO A 289 13.77 11.70 6.74
N VAL A 290 14.14 12.86 6.18
CA VAL A 290 13.89 14.15 6.82
C VAL A 290 12.43 14.49 6.64
N VAL A 291 11.74 14.80 7.73
CA VAL A 291 10.31 15.11 7.77
C VAL A 291 10.08 16.40 8.55
N ASP A 292 9.04 17.14 8.20
CA ASP A 292 8.58 18.37 8.87
C ASP A 292 7.53 18.10 9.95
N GLU A 293 6.82 16.99 9.82
CA GLU A 293 5.84 16.47 10.77
C GLU A 293 5.95 14.94 10.86
N PRO A 294 5.37 14.29 11.87
CA PRO A 294 5.41 12.83 11.95
C PRO A 294 4.81 12.15 10.72
N ARG A 295 5.60 11.28 10.07
CA ARG A 295 5.21 10.54 8.87
C ARG A 295 5.25 9.05 9.12
N LEU A 296 4.20 8.36 8.65
CA LEU A 296 4.08 6.91 8.74
C LEU A 296 4.70 6.25 7.50
N LEU A 297 5.56 5.27 7.74
CA LEU A 297 6.02 4.31 6.73
C LEU A 297 5.48 2.93 7.13
N ARG A 298 4.95 2.17 6.19
CA ARG A 298 4.47 0.81 6.43
C ARG A 298 5.20 -0.18 5.54
N PHE A 299 5.64 -1.28 6.14
CA PHE A 299 6.35 -2.34 5.44
C PHE A 299 5.57 -3.65 5.54
N ARG A 300 5.67 -4.44 4.48
CA ARG A 300 5.11 -5.78 4.36
C ARG A 300 6.24 -6.79 4.33
N LEU A 301 6.10 -7.87 5.07
CA LEU A 301 6.96 -9.04 5.03
C LEU A 301 6.15 -10.23 4.51
N ILE A 302 6.72 -10.96 3.55
CA ILE A 302 6.31 -12.31 3.17
C ILE A 302 7.50 -13.22 3.43
N VAL A 303 7.24 -14.40 3.99
CA VAL A 303 8.24 -15.45 4.25
C VAL A 303 7.88 -16.65 3.41
N ARG A 304 8.88 -17.28 2.77
CA ARG A 304 8.71 -18.45 1.93
C ARG A 304 9.65 -19.56 2.38
N ASP A 305 9.16 -20.80 2.41
CA ASP A 305 9.97 -21.98 2.66
C ASP A 305 10.68 -22.50 1.39
N GLU A 306 11.47 -23.57 1.53
CA GLU A 306 12.21 -24.20 0.42
C GLU A 306 11.29 -24.93 -0.56
N GLU A 307 10.10 -25.36 -0.13
CA GLU A 307 9.08 -26.01 -0.96
C GLU A 307 8.21 -25.00 -1.71
N GLY A 308 8.40 -23.71 -1.45
CA GLY A 308 7.67 -22.62 -2.11
C GLY A 308 6.35 -22.24 -1.45
N ALA A 309 6.04 -22.76 -0.25
CA ALA A 309 4.92 -22.29 0.52
C ALA A 309 5.19 -20.89 1.10
N GLU A 310 4.19 -20.03 1.08
CA GLU A 310 4.29 -18.64 1.54
C GLU A 310 3.48 -18.43 2.83
N SER A 311 3.99 -17.54 3.68
CA SER A 311 3.22 -17.01 4.80
C SER A 311 2.12 -16.07 4.33
N PHE A 312 1.13 -15.81 5.16
CA PHE A 312 0.39 -14.57 5.04
C PHE A 312 1.30 -13.37 5.27
N PRO A 313 1.01 -12.21 4.62
CA PRO A 313 1.76 -10.99 4.87
C PRO A 313 1.68 -10.55 6.33
N ALA A 314 2.83 -10.20 6.90
CA ALA A 314 2.91 -9.47 8.17
C ALA A 314 3.32 -8.02 7.90
N TYR A 315 2.86 -7.10 8.75
CA TYR A 315 3.09 -5.67 8.56
C TYR A 315 3.73 -5.05 9.79
N VAL A 316 4.56 -4.03 9.57
CA VAL A 316 5.12 -3.18 10.63
C VAL A 316 5.05 -1.72 10.22
N ASN A 317 4.74 -0.86 11.17
CA ASN A 317 4.66 0.57 11.00
C ASN A 317 5.89 1.24 11.62
N VAL A 318 6.47 2.21 10.91
CA VAL A 318 7.54 3.07 11.41
C VAL A 318 7.08 4.51 11.30
N THR A 319 6.89 5.16 12.44
CA THR A 319 6.59 6.59 12.51
C THR A 319 7.90 7.37 12.61
N VAL A 320 8.18 8.19 11.60
CA VAL A 320 9.34 9.08 11.59
C VAL A 320 8.93 10.43 12.15
N ALA A 321 9.54 10.84 13.23
CA ALA A 321 9.36 12.16 13.84
C ALA A 321 10.48 13.13 13.41
N PRO A 322 10.20 14.44 13.36
CA PRO A 322 11.19 15.49 13.11
C PRO A 322 12.40 15.47 14.04
#